data_47d28259cc8cf5d63f22ca7a0b6eea0d
#
_entry.id   47d28259cc8cf5d63f22ca7a0b6eea0d
#
_cell.length_a   1.000
_cell.length_b   1.000
_cell.length_c   1.000
_cell.angle_alpha   90.00
_cell.angle_beta   90.00
_cell.angle_gamma   90.00
#
_symmetry.space_group_name_H-M   'P 1'
#
loop_
_entity.id
_entity.type
_entity.pdbx_description
1 polymer ?
#
loop_
_entity_poly.entity_id
_entity_poly.type
_entity_poly.pdbx_seq_one_letter_code
_entity_poly.pdbx_strand_id
1 'polypeptide(L)'
;MVITWFELGDRLQRYFAFAKKEKRDILIATLIIGFIFSFRDWGTGDSVDIVTGVTNLIITIIIVAIALVIHESAHRFFALSIGYKSEFKPWYGGLIVSLILVIVSNGRVQLALPGGMVNAVMARHRLVEFRYGLNYWENGIIALYGPLFNLLLAFIAKVFLYFAPQ
;
A
#
# COMPACT_ATOMS: atom_id res chain seq x y z
N MET A 1 6.06 11.49 23.88
CA MET A 1 5.19 10.89 24.93
C MET A 1 5.34 9.38 24.81
N VAL A 2 5.83 8.70 25.86
CA VAL A 2 6.02 7.24 25.81
C VAL A 2 4.66 6.59 26.00
N ILE A 3 4.16 5.92 24.96
CA ILE A 3 2.91 5.14 25.01
C ILE A 3 3.20 3.84 25.76
N THR A 4 2.35 3.48 26.70
CA THR A 4 2.43 2.18 27.38
C THR A 4 2.01 1.07 26.40
N TRP A 5 2.59 -0.12 26.54
CA TRP A 5 2.23 -1.29 25.72
C TRP A 5 0.73 -1.62 25.80
N PHE A 6 0.12 -1.37 26.95
CA PHE A 6 -1.31 -1.56 27.17
C PHE A 6 -2.16 -0.58 26.34
N GLU A 7 -1.78 0.70 26.29
CA GLU A 7 -2.48 1.70 25.44
C GLU A 7 -2.33 1.41 23.96
N LEU A 8 -1.16 0.94 23.52
CA LEU A 8 -0.96 0.54 22.13
C LEU A 8 -1.84 -0.67 21.77
N GLY A 9 -1.92 -1.67 22.64
CA GLY A 9 -2.78 -2.83 22.43
C GLY A 9 -4.26 -2.46 22.28
N ASP A 10 -4.78 -1.59 23.16
CA ASP A 10 -6.16 -1.10 23.09
C ASP A 10 -6.43 -0.31 21.78
N ARG A 11 -5.50 0.52 21.35
CA ARG A 11 -5.62 1.27 20.09
C ARG A 11 -5.60 0.36 18.86
N LEU A 12 -4.71 -0.63 18.85
CA LEU A 12 -4.64 -1.62 17.77
C LEU A 12 -5.96 -2.42 17.70
N GLN A 13 -6.47 -2.89 18.82
CA GLN A 13 -7.72 -3.65 18.83
C GLN A 13 -8.91 -2.84 18.32
N ARG A 14 -8.98 -1.55 18.62
CA ARG A 14 -10.12 -0.68 18.23
C ARG A 14 -10.01 -0.10 16.81
N TYR A 15 -8.80 0.22 16.35
CA TYR A 15 -8.63 1.07 15.16
C TYR A 15 -7.76 0.46 14.06
N PHE A 16 -7.18 -0.73 14.26
CA PHE A 16 -6.32 -1.35 13.25
C PHE A 16 -7.11 -1.96 12.09
N ALA A 17 -8.35 -2.41 12.32
CA ALA A 17 -9.15 -3.05 11.29
C ALA A 17 -9.50 -2.08 10.15
N PHE A 18 -9.36 -2.55 8.90
CA PHE A 18 -9.77 -1.80 7.72
C PHE A 18 -11.29 -1.70 7.64
N ALA A 19 -11.82 -0.50 7.41
CA ALA A 19 -13.23 -0.26 7.18
C ALA A 19 -13.70 -0.93 5.87
N LYS A 20 -15.00 -1.22 5.75
CA LYS A 20 -15.57 -1.84 4.52
C LYS A 20 -15.25 -1.04 3.25
N LYS A 21 -15.29 0.30 3.34
CA LYS A 21 -14.94 1.19 2.25
C LYS A 21 -13.47 1.07 1.86
N GLU A 22 -12.57 1.08 2.83
CA GLU A 22 -11.13 0.93 2.58
C GLU A 22 -10.79 -0.41 1.92
N LYS A 23 -11.39 -1.51 2.39
CA LYS A 23 -11.19 -2.83 1.78
C LYS A 23 -11.59 -2.85 0.30
N ARG A 24 -12.73 -2.22 -0.05
CA ARG A 24 -13.15 -2.07 -1.44
C ARG A 24 -12.15 -1.23 -2.24
N ASP A 25 -11.70 -0.13 -1.67
CA ASP A 25 -10.81 0.82 -2.33
C ASP A 25 -9.41 0.22 -2.53
N ILE A 26 -8.90 -0.56 -1.56
CA ILE A 26 -7.69 -1.37 -1.67
C ILE A 26 -7.85 -2.45 -2.76
N LEU A 27 -8.99 -3.13 -2.81
CA LEU A 27 -9.25 -4.14 -3.84
C LEU A 27 -9.23 -3.54 -5.24
N ILE A 28 -9.89 -2.39 -5.45
CA ILE A 28 -9.88 -1.69 -6.75
C ILE A 28 -8.46 -1.28 -7.13
N ALA A 29 -7.71 -0.68 -6.21
CA ALA A 29 -6.32 -0.31 -6.44
C ALA A 29 -5.46 -1.54 -6.79
N THR A 30 -5.62 -2.65 -6.07
CA THR A 30 -4.90 -3.91 -6.32
C THR A 30 -5.16 -4.46 -7.71
N LEU A 31 -6.42 -4.48 -8.16
CA LEU A 31 -6.77 -4.99 -9.49
C LEU A 31 -6.16 -4.14 -10.61
N ILE A 32 -6.25 -2.81 -10.48
CA ILE A 32 -5.70 -1.89 -11.48
C ILE A 32 -4.16 -1.98 -11.51
N ILE A 33 -3.50 -1.97 -10.36
CA ILE A 33 -2.04 -2.03 -10.27
C ILE A 33 -1.54 -3.41 -10.72
N GLY A 34 -2.23 -4.49 -10.36
CA GLY A 34 -1.92 -5.84 -10.82
C GLY A 34 -1.97 -5.94 -12.35
N PHE A 35 -2.99 -5.35 -12.97
CA PHE A 35 -3.07 -5.26 -14.43
C PHE A 35 -1.92 -4.44 -15.02
N ILE A 36 -1.57 -3.29 -14.44
CA ILE A 36 -0.46 -2.45 -14.90
C ILE A 36 0.85 -3.22 -14.92
N PHE A 37 1.15 -3.95 -13.84
CA PHE A 37 2.42 -4.68 -13.74
C PHE A 37 2.46 -5.96 -14.58
N SER A 38 1.32 -6.60 -14.84
CA SER A 38 1.24 -7.77 -15.72
C SER A 38 1.06 -7.44 -17.20
N PHE A 39 0.98 -6.15 -17.56
CA PHE A 39 0.59 -5.71 -18.92
C PHE A 39 1.46 -6.29 -20.05
N ARG A 40 2.74 -6.56 -19.78
CA ARG A 40 3.68 -7.12 -20.78
C ARG A 40 3.84 -8.64 -20.71
N ASP A 41 3.24 -9.29 -19.73
CA ASP A 41 3.46 -10.70 -19.43
C ASP A 41 2.39 -11.61 -20.07
N TRP A 42 1.80 -11.16 -21.20
CA TRP A 42 0.73 -11.84 -21.94
C TRP A 42 1.23 -12.70 -23.11
N GLY A 43 2.49 -13.07 -23.14
CA GLY A 43 3.09 -13.93 -24.15
C GLY A 43 4.58 -13.68 -24.34
N THR A 44 5.21 -14.57 -25.08
CA THR A 44 6.63 -14.46 -25.46
C THR A 44 6.74 -14.14 -26.94
N GLY A 45 7.04 -12.87 -27.29
CA GLY A 45 7.26 -12.45 -28.69
C GLY A 45 6.02 -11.92 -29.38
N ASP A 46 5.76 -12.30 -30.64
CA ASP A 46 4.72 -11.71 -31.52
C ASP A 46 3.32 -12.27 -31.30
N SER A 47 3.14 -13.28 -30.44
CA SER A 47 1.86 -13.90 -30.15
C SER A 47 1.39 -13.65 -28.72
N VAL A 48 0.11 -13.33 -28.58
CA VAL A 48 -0.55 -13.23 -27.26
C VAL A 48 -0.96 -14.62 -26.81
N ASP A 49 -0.44 -15.06 -25.65
CA ASP A 49 -0.87 -16.28 -24.99
C ASP A 49 -1.80 -15.92 -23.82
N ILE A 50 -3.08 -16.19 -24.00
CA ILE A 50 -4.12 -15.84 -23.03
C ILE A 50 -3.94 -16.63 -21.73
N VAL A 51 -3.52 -17.91 -21.80
CA VAL A 51 -3.35 -18.75 -20.60
C VAL A 51 -2.21 -18.22 -19.74
N THR A 52 -1.08 -17.97 -20.36
CA THR A 52 0.10 -17.37 -19.69
C THR A 52 -0.25 -15.98 -19.15
N GLY A 53 -0.93 -15.14 -19.91
CA GLY A 53 -1.31 -13.80 -19.48
C GLY A 53 -2.24 -13.78 -18.27
N VAL A 54 -3.28 -14.62 -18.28
CA VAL A 54 -4.21 -14.72 -17.13
C VAL A 54 -3.50 -15.27 -15.90
N THR A 55 -2.64 -16.25 -16.06
CA THR A 55 -1.84 -16.81 -14.94
C THR A 55 -0.94 -15.74 -14.33
N ASN A 56 -0.20 -14.99 -15.15
CA ASN A 56 0.67 -13.92 -14.69
C ASN A 56 -0.13 -12.79 -14.04
N LEU A 57 -1.28 -12.43 -14.58
CA LEU A 57 -2.19 -11.45 -13.98
C LEU A 57 -2.63 -11.86 -12.57
N ILE A 58 -3.06 -13.10 -12.39
CA ILE A 58 -3.50 -13.61 -11.08
C ILE A 58 -2.34 -13.58 -10.08
N ILE A 59 -1.16 -14.08 -10.47
CA ILE A 59 0.03 -14.06 -9.61
C ILE A 59 0.39 -12.62 -9.22
N THR A 60 0.41 -11.71 -10.19
CA THR A 60 0.73 -10.30 -9.95
C THR A 60 -0.29 -9.63 -9.03
N ILE A 61 -1.59 -9.89 -9.20
CA ILE A 61 -2.64 -9.40 -8.31
C ILE A 61 -2.40 -9.87 -6.87
N ILE A 62 -2.04 -11.14 -6.66
CA ILE A 62 -1.77 -11.68 -5.33
C ILE A 62 -0.55 -10.99 -4.71
N ILE A 63 0.53 -10.82 -5.46
CA ILE A 63 1.75 -10.14 -4.99
C ILE A 63 1.43 -8.69 -4.62
N VAL A 64 0.73 -7.96 -5.48
CA VAL A 64 0.32 -6.56 -5.24
C VAL A 64 -0.62 -6.46 -4.05
N ALA A 65 -1.55 -7.40 -3.88
CA ALA A 65 -2.45 -7.43 -2.72
C ALA A 65 -1.65 -7.55 -1.40
N ILE A 66 -0.71 -8.48 -1.34
CA ILE A 66 0.15 -8.67 -0.16
C ILE A 66 0.97 -7.41 0.10
N ALA A 67 1.64 -6.87 -0.92
CA ALA A 67 2.46 -5.68 -0.81
C ALA A 67 1.65 -4.46 -0.34
N LEU A 68 0.46 -4.23 -0.91
CA LEU A 68 -0.39 -3.09 -0.57
C LEU A 68 -0.98 -3.22 0.85
N VAL A 69 -1.43 -4.42 1.24
CA VAL A 69 -1.95 -4.65 2.61
C VAL A 69 -0.86 -4.47 3.66
N ILE A 70 0.37 -4.98 3.42
CA ILE A 70 1.50 -4.78 4.32
C ILE A 70 1.86 -3.31 4.42
N HIS A 71 1.95 -2.61 3.29
CA HIS A 71 2.22 -1.18 3.19
C HIS A 71 1.25 -0.35 4.03
N GLU A 72 -0.05 -0.54 3.82
CA GLU A 72 -1.10 0.19 4.54
C GLU A 72 -1.17 -0.20 6.03
N SER A 73 -0.89 -1.46 6.36
CA SER A 73 -0.81 -1.92 7.74
C SER A 73 0.36 -1.29 8.48
N ALA A 74 1.51 -1.12 7.82
CA ALA A 74 2.68 -0.49 8.41
C ALA A 74 2.41 0.99 8.75
N HIS A 75 1.85 1.74 7.81
CA HIS A 75 1.41 3.11 8.08
C HIS A 75 0.47 3.19 9.28
N ARG A 76 -0.54 2.34 9.30
CA ARG A 76 -1.57 2.32 10.35
C ARG A 76 -0.98 1.96 11.71
N PHE A 77 -0.12 0.96 11.78
CA PHE A 77 0.56 0.57 13.00
C PHE A 77 1.34 1.75 13.61
N PHE A 78 2.14 2.41 12.77
CA PHE A 78 2.92 3.56 13.21
C PHE A 78 2.06 4.76 13.59
N ALA A 79 1.03 5.08 12.82
CA ALA A 79 0.09 6.13 13.14
C ALA A 79 -0.54 5.92 14.54
N LEU A 80 -1.01 4.69 14.82
CA LEU A 80 -1.60 4.34 16.10
C LEU A 80 -0.59 4.42 17.27
N SER A 81 0.67 4.08 17.03
CA SER A 81 1.72 4.15 18.05
C SER A 81 2.00 5.57 18.50
N ILE A 82 1.83 6.58 17.65
CA ILE A 82 2.05 8.00 17.99
C ILE A 82 0.77 8.79 18.22
N GLY A 83 -0.42 8.14 18.16
CA GLY A 83 -1.70 8.75 18.50
C GLY A 83 -2.51 9.30 17.34
N TYR A 84 -2.22 8.83 16.13
CA TYR A 84 -3.00 9.15 14.93
C TYR A 84 -3.84 7.96 14.50
N LYS A 85 -5.01 8.24 13.93
CA LYS A 85 -5.80 7.28 13.18
C LYS A 85 -5.52 7.50 11.70
N SER A 86 -5.14 6.46 11.00
CA SER A 86 -4.78 6.50 9.59
C SER A 86 -5.79 5.73 8.76
N GLU A 87 -6.23 6.32 7.65
CA GLU A 87 -7.18 5.72 6.71
C GLU A 87 -6.63 5.82 5.29
N PHE A 88 -6.70 4.72 4.54
CA PHE A 88 -6.35 4.73 3.12
C PHE A 88 -7.40 5.50 2.31
N LYS A 89 -6.95 6.43 1.47
CA LYS A 89 -7.79 7.10 0.48
C LYS A 89 -7.22 6.90 -0.92
N PRO A 90 -7.93 6.23 -1.82
CA PRO A 90 -7.47 6.01 -3.18
C PRO A 90 -7.47 7.34 -3.95
N TRP A 91 -6.45 7.52 -4.78
CA TRP A 91 -6.44 8.57 -5.77
C TRP A 91 -6.85 8.01 -7.13
N TYR A 92 -8.15 7.96 -7.38
CA TYR A 92 -8.68 7.41 -8.62
C TYR A 92 -8.12 8.09 -9.88
N GLY A 93 -7.87 9.41 -9.83
CA GLY A 93 -7.19 10.14 -10.91
C GLY A 93 -5.79 9.58 -11.20
N GLY A 94 -5.02 9.31 -10.16
CA GLY A 94 -3.70 8.69 -10.27
C GLY A 94 -3.76 7.29 -10.87
N LEU A 95 -4.71 6.46 -10.44
CA LEU A 95 -4.92 5.12 -11.01
C LEU A 95 -5.29 5.17 -12.50
N ILE A 96 -6.14 6.12 -12.90
CA ILE A 96 -6.52 6.32 -14.31
C ILE A 96 -5.30 6.78 -15.13
N VAL A 97 -4.53 7.74 -14.63
CA VAL A 97 -3.29 8.20 -15.29
C VAL A 97 -2.29 7.05 -15.43
N SER A 98 -2.11 6.24 -14.39
CA SER A 98 -1.23 5.06 -14.43
C SER A 98 -1.69 4.04 -15.48
N LEU A 99 -3.01 3.82 -15.61
CA LEU A 99 -3.59 2.92 -16.60
C LEU A 99 -3.40 3.46 -18.02
N ILE A 100 -3.62 4.75 -18.25
CA ILE A 100 -3.40 5.40 -19.55
C ILE A 100 -1.91 5.30 -19.93
N LEU A 101 -1.01 5.57 -18.99
CA LEU A 101 0.43 5.52 -19.24
C LEU A 101 0.89 4.11 -19.66
N VAL A 102 0.43 3.06 -19.01
CA VAL A 102 0.82 1.70 -19.37
C VAL A 102 0.32 1.32 -20.76
N ILE A 103 -0.91 1.72 -21.13
CA ILE A 103 -1.49 1.45 -22.46
C ILE A 103 -0.74 2.24 -23.55
N VAL A 104 -0.58 3.57 -23.39
CA VAL A 104 0.06 4.44 -24.37
C VAL A 104 1.54 4.09 -24.54
N SER A 105 2.23 3.72 -23.46
CA SER A 105 3.64 3.31 -23.52
C SER A 105 3.85 1.87 -23.99
N ASN A 106 2.77 1.13 -24.27
CA ASN A 106 2.80 -0.32 -24.53
C ASN A 106 3.56 -1.08 -23.43
N GLY A 107 3.26 -0.77 -22.17
CA GLY A 107 3.84 -1.40 -21.00
C GLY A 107 5.29 -1.01 -20.68
N ARG A 108 5.88 -0.03 -21.40
CA ARG A 108 7.25 0.43 -21.10
C ARG A 108 7.32 1.26 -19.85
N VAL A 109 6.27 2.03 -19.55
CA VAL A 109 6.14 2.83 -18.33
C VAL A 109 5.09 2.20 -17.42
N GLN A 110 5.55 1.58 -16.36
CA GLN A 110 4.71 0.97 -15.32
C GLN A 110 4.81 1.84 -14.07
N LEU A 111 3.79 2.66 -13.83
CA LEU A 111 3.71 3.55 -12.69
C LEU A 111 2.47 3.19 -11.87
N ALA A 112 2.60 3.10 -10.55
CA ALA A 112 1.49 2.85 -9.65
C ALA A 112 1.27 4.06 -8.74
N LEU A 113 0.12 4.72 -8.89
CA LEU A 113 -0.30 5.84 -8.05
C LEU A 113 -1.62 5.48 -7.33
N PRO A 114 -1.57 4.57 -6.32
CA PRO A 114 -2.77 4.05 -5.67
C PRO A 114 -3.54 5.10 -4.86
N GLY A 115 -2.84 6.08 -4.32
CA GLY A 115 -3.39 7.04 -3.39
C GLY A 115 -2.45 7.26 -2.22
N GLY A 116 -3.00 7.68 -1.10
CA GLY A 116 -2.24 7.97 0.09
C GLY A 116 -3.06 7.81 1.36
N MET A 117 -2.38 8.01 2.47
CA MET A 117 -3.02 7.95 3.78
C MET A 117 -3.48 9.33 4.22
N VAL A 118 -4.63 9.35 4.88
CA VAL A 118 -5.12 10.53 5.59
C VAL A 118 -5.05 10.22 7.08
N ASN A 119 -4.22 11.00 7.77
CA ASN A 119 -4.02 10.88 9.20
C ASN A 119 -4.91 11.87 9.95
N ALA A 120 -5.63 11.39 10.93
CA ALA A 120 -6.44 12.20 11.84
C ALA A 120 -5.94 12.02 13.28
N VAL A 121 -5.74 13.13 13.99
CA VAL A 121 -5.34 13.11 15.39
C VAL A 121 -6.46 12.52 16.24
N MET A 122 -6.13 11.58 17.12
CA MET A 122 -7.11 11.03 18.07
C MET A 122 -7.56 12.09 19.07
N ALA A 123 -8.80 11.98 19.56
CA ALA A 123 -9.44 12.98 20.42
C ALA A 123 -8.60 13.42 21.64
N ARG A 124 -7.74 12.54 22.17
CA ARG A 124 -6.84 12.81 23.30
C ARG A 124 -5.73 13.83 22.94
N HIS A 125 -5.43 13.99 21.64
CA HIS A 125 -4.39 14.89 21.13
C HIS A 125 -4.92 16.11 20.38
N ARG A 126 -6.23 16.25 20.23
CA ARG A 126 -6.86 17.39 19.51
C ARG A 126 -6.49 18.75 20.09
N LEU A 127 -6.29 18.84 21.40
CA LEU A 127 -5.84 20.08 22.04
C LEU A 127 -4.42 20.48 21.62
N VAL A 128 -3.57 19.50 21.33
CA VAL A 128 -2.20 19.73 20.85
C VAL A 128 -2.23 20.24 19.42
N GLU A 129 -3.05 19.64 18.55
CA GLU A 129 -3.23 20.09 17.15
C GLU A 129 -3.78 21.52 17.08
N PHE A 130 -4.76 21.84 17.93
CA PHE A 130 -5.34 23.18 18.00
C PHE A 130 -4.33 24.23 18.46
N ARG A 131 -3.41 23.88 19.38
CA ARG A 131 -2.38 24.80 19.91
C ARG A 131 -1.17 24.98 19.02
N TYR A 132 -0.71 23.91 18.35
CA TYR A 132 0.60 23.86 17.66
C TYR A 132 0.49 23.57 16.17
N GLY A 133 -0.70 23.36 15.61
CA GLY A 133 -0.93 23.01 14.21
C GLY A 133 -0.58 21.53 13.89
N LEU A 134 -0.55 21.23 12.60
CA LEU A 134 -0.20 19.90 12.10
C LEU A 134 1.29 19.61 12.34
N ASN A 135 1.61 18.50 12.96
CA ASN A 135 2.98 18.04 13.11
C ASN A 135 3.43 17.34 11.81
N TYR A 136 4.04 18.12 10.91
CA TYR A 136 4.54 17.61 9.63
C TYR A 136 5.61 16.53 9.79
N TRP A 137 6.41 16.58 10.85
CA TRP A 137 7.44 15.60 11.14
C TRP A 137 6.85 14.23 11.45
N GLU A 138 5.85 14.16 12.32
CA GLU A 138 5.15 12.91 12.65
C GLU A 138 4.45 12.31 11.41
N ASN A 139 3.78 13.14 10.61
CA ASN A 139 3.17 12.70 9.36
C ASN A 139 4.20 12.20 8.35
N GLY A 140 5.37 12.84 8.25
CA GLY A 140 6.47 12.40 7.40
C GLY A 140 7.02 11.03 7.82
N ILE A 141 7.19 10.81 9.13
CA ILE A 141 7.61 9.52 9.66
C ILE A 141 6.55 8.43 9.36
N ILE A 142 5.28 8.68 9.62
CA ILE A 142 4.20 7.73 9.27
C ILE A 142 4.30 7.37 7.78
N ALA A 143 4.44 8.37 6.90
CA ALA A 143 4.52 8.17 5.46
C ALA A 143 5.72 7.31 5.02
N LEU A 144 6.82 7.32 5.76
CA LEU A 144 8.01 6.54 5.47
C LEU A 144 7.83 5.03 5.70
N TYR A 145 7.01 4.64 6.69
CA TYR A 145 6.91 3.24 7.10
C TYR A 145 6.30 2.31 6.06
N GLY A 146 5.35 2.76 5.25
CA GLY A 146 4.80 1.96 4.16
C GLY A 146 5.87 1.51 3.15
N PRO A 147 6.57 2.45 2.50
CA PRO A 147 7.67 2.11 1.59
C PRO A 147 8.77 1.28 2.24
N LEU A 148 9.13 1.57 3.50
CA LEU A 148 10.14 0.83 4.24
C LEU A 148 9.76 -0.66 4.41
N PHE A 149 8.51 -0.95 4.75
CA PHE A 149 8.03 -2.32 4.88
C PHE A 149 7.96 -3.05 3.55
N ASN A 150 7.62 -2.37 2.45
CA ASN A 150 7.69 -2.98 1.11
C ASN A 150 9.14 -3.28 0.70
N LEU A 151 10.09 -2.40 1.04
CA LEU A 151 11.51 -2.67 0.81
C LEU A 151 12.00 -3.88 1.62
N LEU A 152 11.59 -3.98 2.88
CA LEU A 152 11.89 -5.14 3.72
C LEU A 152 11.28 -6.42 3.15
N LEU A 153 10.03 -6.37 2.68
CA LEU A 153 9.37 -7.51 2.03
C LEU A 153 10.12 -7.96 0.78
N ALA A 154 10.55 -7.01 -0.06
CA ALA A 154 11.33 -7.30 -1.27
C ALA A 154 12.69 -7.91 -0.93
N PHE A 155 13.36 -7.43 0.13
CA PHE A 155 14.61 -7.99 0.61
C PHE A 155 14.43 -9.43 1.11
N ILE A 156 13.41 -9.69 1.91
CA ILE A 156 13.08 -11.04 2.41
C ILE A 156 12.80 -11.99 1.23
N ALA A 157 11.98 -11.55 0.27
CA ALA A 157 11.68 -12.36 -0.93
C ALA A 157 12.95 -12.69 -1.72
N LYS A 158 13.87 -11.74 -1.88
CA LYS A 158 15.15 -11.96 -2.58
C LYS A 158 16.03 -12.94 -1.84
N VAL A 159 16.10 -12.89 -0.51
CA VAL A 159 16.84 -13.83 0.33
C VAL A 159 16.27 -15.24 0.16
N PHE A 160 14.95 -15.41 0.20
CA PHE A 160 14.29 -16.70 -0.04
C PHE A 160 14.63 -17.26 -1.43
N LEU A 161 14.56 -16.43 -2.47
CA LEU A 161 14.91 -16.86 -3.84
C LEU A 161 16.37 -17.25 -4.00
N TYR A 162 17.27 -16.63 -3.23
CA TYR A 162 18.70 -16.99 -3.25
C TYR A 162 18.97 -18.37 -2.66
N PHE A 163 18.22 -18.77 -1.62
CA PHE A 163 18.34 -20.07 -0.98
C PHE A 163 17.39 -21.14 -1.53
N ALA A 164 16.47 -20.78 -2.44
CA ALA A 164 15.59 -21.75 -3.08
C ALA A 164 16.40 -22.65 -4.02
N PRO A 165 16.22 -23.98 -3.97
CA PRO A 165 16.86 -24.88 -4.92
C PRO A 165 16.34 -24.55 -6.34
N GLN A 166 17.27 -24.34 -7.25
CA GLN A 166 16.99 -24.14 -8.69
C GLN A 166 16.70 -25.49 -9.35
#